data_4b7d2a2fceaa8069edcc390cc1b23306
#
_entry.id   4b7d2a2fceaa8069edcc390cc1b23306
#
_cell.length_a   1.000
_cell.length_b   1.000
_cell.length_c   1.000
_cell.angle_alpha   90.00
_cell.angle_beta   90.00
_cell.angle_gamma   90.00
#
_symmetry.space_group_name_H-M   'P 1'
#
loop_
_entity.id
_entity.type
_entity.pdbx_description
1 polymer ?
#
loop_
_entity_poly.entity_id
_entity_poly.type
_entity_poly.pdbx_seq_one_letter_code
_entity_poly.pdbx_strand_id
1 'polypeptide(L)'
;MPLSLNEGEVLRGRYKVRERIGQGGAGSIYLADDLRLEGRQCALKEVEYDRALSENLLEEARQQFLREATILARLDHPNLPKVSDFFSNGPRDYLVMDYVPGKDLRTMVLDARREKKFLPEQEVLGWAHQLADALNYLHTQEPAIIHRDIKPSNLKITPSGLLKLVDFGLVKIMAPEEITITVIQGQGTALYTPIEQYGADEAHTDARADIYAFGATLYHLLTNEPPVDARKRFLQPSSLKPPREFNPSLNERTEQAILWAMALHPDDRPNSISVFSEFLFGSGKIPSQIHSTTTAFDIPQLNIFGNSADIILLWVTVGLLLLSLIASLTH
;
A
#
# COMPACT_ATOMS: atom_id res chain seq x y z
N MET A 1 -5.09 -4.60 -28.02
CA MET A 1 -3.94 -4.62 -27.10
C MET A 1 -3.45 -3.20 -26.96
N PRO A 2 -3.14 -2.68 -25.78
CA PRO A 2 -2.48 -1.39 -25.67
C PRO A 2 -1.11 -1.53 -26.34
N LEU A 3 -0.83 -0.68 -27.33
CA LEU A 3 0.48 -0.62 -27.98
C LEU A 3 1.46 -0.08 -26.93
N SER A 4 2.26 -0.94 -26.31
CA SER A 4 3.39 -0.51 -25.49
C SER A 4 4.32 0.36 -26.34
N LEU A 5 4.96 1.34 -25.72
CA LEU A 5 6.01 2.12 -26.42
C LEU A 5 7.12 1.18 -26.88
N ASN A 6 7.64 1.47 -28.06
CA ASN A 6 8.75 0.71 -28.65
C ASN A 6 10.10 1.32 -28.23
N GLU A 7 11.12 0.47 -28.16
CA GLU A 7 12.49 0.95 -28.03
C GLU A 7 12.84 1.90 -29.18
N GLY A 8 13.49 3.01 -28.84
CA GLY A 8 13.86 4.06 -29.81
C GLY A 8 12.75 5.07 -30.13
N GLU A 9 11.51 4.85 -29.68
CA GLU A 9 10.41 5.79 -29.86
C GLU A 9 10.73 7.11 -29.14
N VAL A 10 10.43 8.25 -29.79
CA VAL A 10 10.71 9.58 -29.23
C VAL A 10 9.41 10.31 -28.94
N LEU A 11 9.14 10.54 -27.66
CA LEU A 11 7.97 11.29 -27.22
C LEU A 11 8.31 12.78 -27.11
N ARG A 12 7.40 13.64 -27.64
CA ARG A 12 7.55 15.11 -27.66
C ARG A 12 8.89 15.63 -28.24
N GLY A 13 9.56 14.86 -29.10
CA GLY A 13 10.88 15.22 -29.61
C GLY A 13 11.95 15.35 -28.52
N ARG A 14 11.73 14.78 -27.33
CA ARG A 14 12.62 14.94 -26.18
C ARG A 14 12.96 13.64 -25.47
N TYR A 15 12.01 12.75 -25.25
CA TYR A 15 12.21 11.56 -24.45
C TYR A 15 12.33 10.33 -25.34
N LYS A 16 13.55 9.79 -25.49
CA LYS A 16 13.81 8.59 -26.28
C LYS A 16 13.71 7.36 -25.40
N VAL A 17 12.68 6.54 -25.61
CA VAL A 17 12.46 5.28 -24.90
C VAL A 17 13.62 4.32 -25.13
N ARG A 18 14.18 3.77 -24.06
CA ARG A 18 15.18 2.70 -24.10
C ARG A 18 14.54 1.34 -23.91
N GLU A 19 13.91 1.15 -22.77
CA GLU A 19 13.30 -0.13 -22.40
C GLU A 19 12.16 0.07 -21.40
N ARG A 20 11.30 -0.93 -21.30
CA ARG A 20 10.29 -0.98 -20.23
C ARG A 20 10.91 -1.56 -18.97
N ILE A 21 10.92 -0.80 -17.86
CA ILE A 21 11.51 -1.18 -16.58
C ILE A 21 10.48 -1.60 -15.54
N GLY A 22 9.18 -1.40 -15.80
CA GLY A 22 8.10 -1.79 -14.91
C GLY A 22 6.77 -1.91 -15.64
N GLN A 23 5.87 -2.74 -15.08
CA GLN A 23 4.48 -2.85 -15.51
C GLN A 23 3.63 -3.18 -14.29
N GLY A 24 2.55 -2.45 -14.11
CA GLY A 24 1.59 -2.64 -13.01
C GLY A 24 0.17 -2.36 -13.47
N GLY A 25 -0.79 -2.41 -12.53
CA GLY A 25 -2.19 -2.10 -12.81
C GLY A 25 -2.44 -0.64 -13.21
N ALA A 26 -1.54 0.26 -12.83
CA ALA A 26 -1.63 1.70 -13.13
C ALA A 26 -0.93 2.10 -14.43
N GLY A 27 -0.37 1.15 -15.20
CA GLY A 27 0.34 1.43 -16.44
C GLY A 27 1.76 0.86 -16.50
N SER A 28 2.51 1.29 -17.50
CA SER A 28 3.90 0.86 -17.75
C SER A 28 4.89 1.96 -17.37
N ILE A 29 6.08 1.56 -16.92
CA ILE A 29 7.18 2.47 -16.63
C ILE A 29 8.34 2.17 -17.61
N TYR A 30 8.83 3.20 -18.25
CA TYR A 30 9.91 3.11 -19.23
C TYR A 30 11.13 3.90 -18.78
N LEU A 31 12.31 3.35 -19.00
CA LEU A 31 13.56 4.09 -18.97
C LEU A 31 13.69 4.88 -20.29
N ALA A 32 14.01 6.16 -20.21
CA ALA A 32 14.22 7.00 -21.38
C ALA A 32 15.41 7.94 -21.21
N ASP A 33 15.99 8.35 -22.34
CA ASP A 33 16.99 9.42 -22.39
C ASP A 33 16.29 10.76 -22.60
N ASP A 34 16.68 11.79 -21.87
CA ASP A 34 16.29 13.17 -22.12
C ASP A 34 17.22 13.79 -23.18
N LEU A 35 16.79 13.85 -24.43
CA LEU A 35 17.60 14.35 -25.56
C LEU A 35 17.99 15.82 -25.43
N ARG A 36 17.38 16.59 -24.51
CA ARG A 36 17.78 17.98 -24.25
C ARG A 36 18.89 18.10 -23.22
N LEU A 37 19.11 17.06 -22.42
CA LEU A 37 20.13 17.03 -21.37
C LEU A 37 20.99 15.78 -21.58
N GLU A 38 22.11 15.94 -22.30
CA GLU A 38 22.97 14.83 -22.64
C GLU A 38 23.40 14.01 -21.42
N GLY A 39 23.22 12.69 -21.52
CA GLY A 39 23.52 11.74 -20.44
C GLY A 39 22.46 11.64 -19.34
N ARG A 40 21.39 12.47 -19.35
CA ARG A 40 20.31 12.35 -18.38
C ARG A 40 19.35 11.23 -18.74
N GLN A 41 19.16 10.31 -17.80
CA GLN A 41 18.12 9.29 -17.84
C GLN A 41 16.92 9.69 -16.96
N CYS A 42 15.72 9.35 -17.42
CA CYS A 42 14.49 9.57 -16.68
C CYS A 42 13.59 8.33 -16.75
N ALA A 43 12.67 8.22 -15.81
CA ALA A 43 11.59 7.25 -15.83
C ALA A 43 10.33 7.93 -16.37
N LEU A 44 9.72 7.31 -17.39
CA LEU A 44 8.43 7.72 -17.94
C LEU A 44 7.36 6.77 -17.40
N LYS A 45 6.49 7.25 -16.55
CA LYS A 45 5.32 6.50 -16.09
C LYS A 45 4.15 6.80 -17.01
N GLU A 46 3.70 5.80 -17.75
CA GLU A 46 2.50 5.84 -18.55
C GLU A 46 1.28 5.67 -17.64
N VAL A 47 0.27 6.50 -17.81
CA VAL A 47 -1.01 6.42 -17.11
C VAL A 47 -2.05 5.83 -18.03
N GLU A 48 -2.61 4.69 -17.65
CA GLU A 48 -3.69 4.04 -18.39
C GLU A 48 -5.02 4.33 -17.71
N TYR A 49 -5.97 4.85 -18.47
CA TYR A 49 -7.34 5.06 -18.03
C TYR A 49 -8.22 3.87 -18.43
N ASP A 50 -9.24 3.58 -17.63
CA ASP A 50 -10.23 2.57 -17.99
C ASP A 50 -10.95 3.00 -19.27
N ARG A 51 -10.95 2.12 -20.26
CA ARG A 51 -11.61 2.34 -21.57
C ARG A 51 -13.13 2.35 -21.48
N ALA A 52 -13.69 1.86 -20.37
CA ALA A 52 -15.14 1.88 -20.12
C ALA A 52 -15.63 3.24 -19.60
N LEU A 53 -14.72 4.18 -19.26
CA LEU A 53 -15.11 5.52 -18.82
C LEU A 53 -15.80 6.30 -19.94
N SER A 54 -16.87 7.04 -19.59
CA SER A 54 -17.45 8.03 -20.48
C SER A 54 -16.45 9.16 -20.77
N GLU A 55 -16.64 9.90 -21.86
CA GLU A 55 -15.75 11.01 -22.22
C GLU A 55 -15.63 12.04 -21.10
N ASN A 56 -16.73 12.35 -20.39
CA ASN A 56 -16.72 13.29 -19.27
C ASN A 56 -15.87 12.77 -18.10
N LEU A 57 -16.02 11.50 -17.71
CA LEU A 57 -15.24 10.88 -16.65
C LEU A 57 -13.75 10.76 -17.02
N LEU A 58 -13.47 10.51 -18.29
CA LEU A 58 -12.08 10.48 -18.78
C LEU A 58 -11.42 11.86 -18.69
N GLU A 59 -12.17 12.92 -19.04
CA GLU A 59 -11.65 14.29 -18.93
C GLU A 59 -11.44 14.70 -17.45
N GLU A 60 -12.37 14.35 -16.57
CA GLU A 60 -12.19 14.55 -15.12
C GLU A 60 -10.95 13.82 -14.59
N ALA A 61 -10.74 12.55 -15.00
CA ALA A 61 -9.57 11.77 -14.61
C ALA A 61 -8.25 12.41 -15.09
N ARG A 62 -8.22 12.96 -16.31
CA ARG A 62 -7.07 13.67 -16.84
C ARG A 62 -6.78 14.97 -16.06
N GLN A 63 -7.82 15.73 -15.76
CA GLN A 63 -7.66 16.96 -14.97
C GLN A 63 -7.18 16.65 -13.57
N GLN A 64 -7.67 15.57 -12.95
CA GLN A 64 -7.17 15.12 -11.66
C GLN A 64 -5.70 14.71 -11.74
N PHE A 65 -5.31 13.89 -12.73
CA PHE A 65 -3.90 13.54 -12.95
C PHE A 65 -3.00 14.77 -13.09
N LEU A 66 -3.46 15.79 -13.82
CA LEU A 66 -2.73 17.04 -14.01
C LEU A 66 -2.52 17.79 -12.69
N ARG A 67 -3.58 17.86 -11.85
CA ARG A 67 -3.49 18.47 -10.52
C ARG A 67 -2.49 17.71 -9.63
N GLU A 68 -2.60 16.39 -9.58
CA GLU A 68 -1.69 15.52 -8.81
C GLU A 68 -0.25 15.66 -9.29
N ALA A 69 0.01 15.60 -10.59
CA ALA A 69 1.33 15.78 -11.18
C ALA A 69 1.94 17.14 -10.80
N THR A 70 1.11 18.19 -10.78
CA THR A 70 1.55 19.55 -10.38
C THR A 70 1.99 19.60 -8.91
N ILE A 71 1.30 18.88 -8.03
CA ILE A 71 1.65 18.82 -6.60
C ILE A 71 2.93 17.98 -6.45
N LEU A 72 3.01 16.82 -7.09
CA LEU A 72 4.20 15.97 -7.05
C LEU A 72 5.46 16.69 -7.58
N ALA A 73 5.31 17.55 -8.58
CA ALA A 73 6.43 18.32 -9.13
C ALA A 73 7.03 19.33 -8.14
N ARG A 74 6.29 19.73 -7.09
CA ARG A 74 6.77 20.64 -6.03
C ARG A 74 7.53 19.91 -4.93
N LEU A 75 7.41 18.57 -4.85
CA LEU A 75 8.10 17.80 -3.82
C LEU A 75 9.61 17.80 -4.07
N ASP A 76 10.35 18.05 -2.99
CA ASP A 76 11.81 18.04 -3.00
C ASP A 76 12.32 17.36 -1.72
N HIS A 77 12.65 16.08 -1.84
CA HIS A 77 13.12 15.26 -0.72
C HIS A 77 14.16 14.23 -1.20
N PRO A 78 15.28 14.02 -0.48
CA PRO A 78 16.36 13.13 -0.94
C PRO A 78 15.90 11.69 -1.17
N ASN A 79 14.89 11.22 -0.47
CA ASN A 79 14.37 9.85 -0.59
C ASN A 79 13.20 9.70 -1.57
N LEU A 80 12.84 10.77 -2.31
CA LEU A 80 11.83 10.74 -3.36
C LEU A 80 12.46 11.01 -4.73
N PRO A 81 11.99 10.40 -5.83
CA PRO A 81 12.35 10.83 -7.18
C PRO A 81 11.69 12.17 -7.49
N LYS A 82 12.41 13.09 -8.12
CA LYS A 82 11.86 14.38 -8.52
C LYS A 82 11.05 14.22 -9.80
N VAL A 83 9.82 14.72 -9.78
CA VAL A 83 8.98 14.86 -10.98
C VAL A 83 9.46 16.09 -11.75
N SER A 84 9.79 15.92 -13.04
CA SER A 84 10.40 16.97 -13.85
C SER A 84 9.54 17.43 -15.02
N ASP A 85 8.56 16.64 -15.45
CA ASP A 85 7.64 16.97 -16.53
C ASP A 85 6.40 16.09 -16.46
N PHE A 86 5.33 16.50 -17.10
CA PHE A 86 4.16 15.67 -17.40
C PHE A 86 3.57 16.12 -18.73
N PHE A 87 3.00 15.18 -19.50
CA PHE A 87 2.43 15.50 -20.80
C PHE A 87 1.49 14.41 -21.32
N SER A 88 0.60 14.82 -22.22
CA SER A 88 -0.22 13.90 -23.01
C SER A 88 0.42 13.61 -24.35
N ASN A 89 0.33 12.37 -24.81
CA ASN A 89 0.69 11.95 -26.16
C ASN A 89 -0.38 11.01 -26.72
N GLY A 90 -1.24 11.55 -27.60
CA GLY A 90 -2.46 10.88 -28.04
C GLY A 90 -3.42 10.63 -26.86
N PRO A 91 -3.93 9.39 -26.69
CA PRO A 91 -4.87 9.06 -25.63
C PRO A 91 -4.21 8.81 -24.27
N ARG A 92 -2.90 8.96 -24.14
CA ARG A 92 -2.11 8.57 -22.96
C ARG A 92 -1.48 9.76 -22.30
N ASP A 93 -1.37 9.71 -21.00
CA ASP A 93 -0.67 10.68 -20.19
C ASP A 93 0.60 10.07 -19.61
N TYR A 94 1.60 10.90 -19.43
CA TYR A 94 2.95 10.50 -18.99
C TYR A 94 3.43 11.41 -17.88
N LEU A 95 3.95 10.80 -16.81
CA LEU A 95 4.69 11.49 -15.77
C LEU A 95 6.18 11.21 -15.95
N VAL A 96 7.00 12.25 -16.00
CA VAL A 96 8.46 12.15 -16.14
C VAL A 96 9.11 12.42 -14.80
N MET A 97 9.92 11.48 -14.34
CA MET A 97 10.60 11.59 -13.05
C MET A 97 12.05 11.12 -13.16
N ASP A 98 12.84 11.38 -12.13
CA ASP A 98 14.20 10.87 -12.06
C ASP A 98 14.21 9.35 -12.15
N TYR A 99 15.11 8.82 -12.98
CA TYR A 99 15.41 7.40 -12.97
C TYR A 99 16.23 7.05 -11.72
N VAL A 100 15.77 6.08 -10.96
CA VAL A 100 16.47 5.61 -9.77
C VAL A 100 17.18 4.29 -10.10
N PRO A 101 18.51 4.29 -10.24
CA PRO A 101 19.27 3.06 -10.43
C PRO A 101 19.34 2.25 -9.13
N GLY A 102 19.69 0.96 -9.23
CA GLY A 102 19.89 0.09 -8.09
C GLY A 102 18.80 -0.98 -7.92
N LYS A 103 18.98 -1.83 -6.91
CA LYS A 103 18.06 -2.93 -6.62
C LYS A 103 16.89 -2.46 -5.77
N ASP A 104 15.71 -3.01 -6.02
CA ASP A 104 14.58 -2.87 -5.11
C ASP A 104 14.71 -3.86 -3.91
N LEU A 105 14.06 -3.51 -2.80
CA LEU A 105 14.14 -4.32 -1.57
C LEU A 105 13.46 -5.70 -1.72
N ARG A 106 12.50 -5.86 -2.63
CA ARG A 106 11.92 -7.17 -2.93
C ARG A 106 12.97 -8.12 -3.51
N THR A 107 13.76 -7.62 -4.47
CA THR A 107 14.87 -8.39 -5.05
C THR A 107 15.89 -8.76 -3.98
N MET A 108 16.22 -7.84 -3.07
CA MET A 108 17.17 -8.10 -1.98
C MET A 108 16.67 -9.16 -0.99
N VAL A 109 15.39 -9.13 -0.62
CA VAL A 109 14.76 -10.19 0.21
C VAL A 109 14.80 -11.54 -0.51
N LEU A 110 14.47 -11.58 -1.79
CA LEU A 110 14.49 -12.83 -2.56
C LEU A 110 15.91 -13.41 -2.67
N ASP A 111 16.93 -12.56 -2.84
CA ASP A 111 18.34 -12.98 -2.85
C ASP A 111 18.75 -13.53 -1.47
N ALA A 112 18.43 -12.82 -0.37
CA ALA A 112 18.71 -13.28 1.00
C ALA A 112 18.02 -14.63 1.30
N ARG A 113 16.74 -14.77 0.88
CA ARG A 113 15.99 -16.03 1.04
C ARG A 113 16.62 -17.20 0.29
N ARG A 114 17.12 -16.97 -0.94
CA ARG A 114 17.84 -18.01 -1.73
C ARG A 114 19.11 -18.44 -1.03
N GLU A 115 19.81 -17.52 -0.37
CA GLU A 115 20.99 -17.80 0.42
C GLU A 115 20.69 -18.37 1.83
N LYS A 116 19.41 -18.52 2.18
CA LYS A 116 18.93 -18.94 3.51
C LYS A 116 19.45 -18.02 4.64
N LYS A 117 19.52 -16.73 4.36
CA LYS A 117 19.92 -15.68 5.31
C LYS A 117 18.78 -14.68 5.48
N PHE A 118 18.80 -13.93 6.57
CA PHE A 118 17.97 -12.75 6.74
C PHE A 118 18.78 -11.50 6.38
N LEU A 119 18.10 -10.45 5.97
CA LEU A 119 18.70 -9.12 5.88
C LEU A 119 19.10 -8.68 7.30
N PRO A 120 20.28 -8.05 7.48
CA PRO A 120 20.71 -7.56 8.79
C PRO A 120 19.71 -6.53 9.33
N GLU A 121 19.21 -6.72 10.55
CA GLU A 121 18.23 -5.82 11.18
C GLU A 121 18.69 -4.36 11.17
N GLN A 122 19.95 -4.12 11.52
CA GLN A 122 20.52 -2.77 11.56
C GLN A 122 20.49 -2.08 10.19
N GLU A 123 20.73 -2.81 9.11
CA GLU A 123 20.69 -2.28 7.74
C GLU A 123 19.24 -1.94 7.35
N VAL A 124 18.30 -2.85 7.64
CA VAL A 124 16.86 -2.63 7.41
C VAL A 124 16.36 -1.43 8.21
N LEU A 125 16.77 -1.28 9.47
CA LEU A 125 16.41 -0.12 10.29
C LEU A 125 17.01 1.19 9.75
N GLY A 126 18.22 1.14 9.16
CA GLY A 126 18.82 2.28 8.47
C GLY A 126 17.96 2.74 7.25
N TRP A 127 17.43 1.80 6.48
CA TRP A 127 16.49 2.10 5.40
C TRP A 127 15.12 2.55 5.93
N ALA A 128 14.66 1.95 7.00
CA ALA A 128 13.42 2.32 7.67
C ALA A 128 13.45 3.78 8.16
N HIS A 129 14.59 4.24 8.69
CA HIS A 129 14.76 5.64 9.09
C HIS A 129 14.59 6.60 7.90
N GLN A 130 15.20 6.29 6.76
CA GLN A 130 15.08 7.08 5.54
C GLN A 130 13.64 7.08 4.97
N LEU A 131 12.95 5.92 5.05
CA LEU A 131 11.55 5.82 4.64
C LEU A 131 10.64 6.65 5.56
N ALA A 132 10.88 6.58 6.87
CA ALA A 132 10.12 7.37 7.85
C ALA A 132 10.26 8.88 7.59
N ASP A 133 11.47 9.35 7.28
CA ASP A 133 11.73 10.76 6.93
C ASP A 133 10.94 11.18 5.68
N ALA A 134 10.97 10.37 4.62
CA ALA A 134 10.19 10.61 3.40
C ALA A 134 8.68 10.65 3.66
N LEU A 135 8.15 9.71 4.46
CA LEU A 135 6.72 9.66 4.75
C LEU A 135 6.28 10.81 5.66
N ASN A 136 7.11 11.17 6.64
CA ASN A 136 6.83 12.33 7.47
C ASN A 136 6.78 13.60 6.62
N TYR A 137 7.73 13.76 5.67
CA TYR A 137 7.71 14.88 4.73
C TYR A 137 6.43 14.91 3.89
N LEU A 138 5.97 13.76 3.35
CA LEU A 138 4.73 13.68 2.57
C LEU A 138 3.49 14.01 3.41
N HIS A 139 3.40 13.44 4.61
CA HIS A 139 2.23 13.61 5.48
C HIS A 139 2.10 15.02 6.06
N THR A 140 3.19 15.81 6.10
CA THR A 140 3.21 17.20 6.57
C THR A 140 3.04 18.25 5.47
N GLN A 141 2.85 17.80 4.21
CA GLN A 141 2.52 18.73 3.13
C GLN A 141 1.11 19.31 3.30
N GLU A 142 0.85 20.45 2.66
CA GLU A 142 -0.47 21.08 2.59
C GLU A 142 -0.93 21.20 1.12
N PRO A 143 -1.88 20.36 0.70
CA PRO A 143 -2.56 19.28 1.45
C PRO A 143 -1.66 18.08 1.73
N ALA A 144 -1.96 17.31 2.78
CA ALA A 144 -1.22 16.11 3.14
C ALA A 144 -1.27 15.05 2.01
N ILE A 145 -0.15 14.38 1.78
CA ILE A 145 0.02 13.41 0.71
C ILE A 145 0.19 12.01 1.32
N ILE A 146 -0.71 11.09 0.98
CA ILE A 146 -0.67 9.70 1.40
C ILE A 146 -0.20 8.85 0.22
N HIS A 147 0.85 8.04 0.41
CA HIS A 147 1.49 7.30 -0.69
C HIS A 147 0.67 6.08 -1.15
N ARG A 148 0.05 5.34 -0.23
CA ARG A 148 -0.88 4.21 -0.44
C ARG A 148 -0.32 2.94 -1.10
N ASP A 149 0.93 2.93 -1.53
CA ASP A 149 1.56 1.77 -2.18
C ASP A 149 3.00 1.51 -1.69
N ILE A 150 3.19 1.54 -0.35
CA ILE A 150 4.48 1.22 0.27
C ILE A 150 4.63 -0.29 0.31
N LYS A 151 5.67 -0.78 -0.37
CA LYS A 151 6.02 -2.21 -0.45
C LYS A 151 7.48 -2.37 -0.87
N PRO A 152 8.12 -3.52 -0.64
CA PRO A 152 9.53 -3.72 -0.96
C PRO A 152 9.91 -3.45 -2.43
N SER A 153 9.01 -3.70 -3.39
CA SER A 153 9.26 -3.43 -4.81
C SER A 153 9.29 -1.94 -5.17
N ASN A 154 8.69 -1.09 -4.35
CA ASN A 154 8.66 0.37 -4.54
C ASN A 154 9.75 1.10 -3.72
N LEU A 155 10.62 0.34 -3.06
CA LEU A 155 11.76 0.84 -2.29
C LEU A 155 13.05 0.40 -2.97
N LYS A 156 13.82 1.34 -3.50
CA LYS A 156 15.08 1.06 -4.20
C LYS A 156 16.25 1.60 -3.42
N ILE A 157 17.34 0.83 -3.39
CA ILE A 157 18.62 1.26 -2.82
C ILE A 157 19.54 1.65 -3.98
N THR A 158 19.93 2.92 -4.01
CA THR A 158 20.88 3.42 -4.99
C THR A 158 22.28 2.84 -4.76
N PRO A 159 23.19 2.90 -5.75
CA PRO A 159 24.58 2.50 -5.56
C PRO A 159 25.31 3.25 -4.44
N SER A 160 24.85 4.44 -4.05
CA SER A 160 25.37 5.22 -2.91
C SER A 160 24.75 4.83 -1.57
N GLY A 161 23.86 3.83 -1.50
CA GLY A 161 23.19 3.40 -0.26
C GLY A 161 21.97 4.24 0.13
N LEU A 162 21.54 5.18 -0.73
CA LEU A 162 20.35 5.99 -0.45
C LEU A 162 19.08 5.22 -0.83
N LEU A 163 18.14 5.14 0.11
CA LEU A 163 16.81 4.61 -0.18
C LEU A 163 16.01 5.64 -0.99
N LYS A 164 15.29 5.17 -1.99
CA LYS A 164 14.32 5.94 -2.75
C LYS A 164 12.96 5.23 -2.74
N LEU A 165 11.93 5.94 -2.29
CA LEU A 165 10.54 5.52 -2.44
C LEU A 165 10.06 5.92 -3.83
N VAL A 166 9.88 4.93 -4.70
CA VAL A 166 9.48 5.13 -6.10
C VAL A 166 8.01 4.75 -6.29
N ASP A 167 7.45 5.15 -7.43
CA ASP A 167 6.09 4.83 -7.86
C ASP A 167 4.95 5.53 -7.11
N PHE A 168 4.71 6.80 -7.46
CA PHE A 168 3.57 7.60 -6.99
C PHE A 168 2.24 7.24 -7.72
N GLY A 169 1.96 5.94 -7.97
CA GLY A 169 0.81 5.55 -8.78
C GLY A 169 -0.55 5.62 -8.10
N LEU A 170 -0.57 5.67 -6.78
CA LEU A 170 -1.79 5.61 -5.98
C LEU A 170 -1.86 6.74 -4.94
N VAL A 171 -1.05 7.79 -5.14
CA VAL A 171 -1.01 8.92 -4.20
C VAL A 171 -2.39 9.54 -4.05
N LYS A 172 -2.88 9.62 -2.83
CA LYS A 172 -4.07 10.40 -2.48
C LYS A 172 -3.63 11.74 -1.90
N ILE A 173 -4.10 12.80 -2.55
CA ILE A 173 -3.98 14.14 -2.03
C ILE A 173 -5.23 14.44 -1.22
N MET A 174 -5.07 14.78 0.05
CA MET A 174 -6.17 15.07 0.98
C MET A 174 -6.73 16.46 0.72
N ALA A 175 -7.33 16.68 -0.47
CA ALA A 175 -8.06 17.91 -0.77
C ALA A 175 -9.54 17.76 -0.36
N PRO A 176 -10.17 18.79 0.25
CA PRO A 176 -11.62 18.77 0.49
C PRO A 176 -12.37 18.65 -0.84
N GLU A 177 -13.34 17.75 -0.92
CA GLU A 177 -14.33 17.63 -2.01
C GLU A 177 -13.89 16.97 -3.33
N GLU A 178 -12.77 16.24 -3.41
CA GLU A 178 -12.39 15.55 -4.65
C GLU A 178 -12.77 14.06 -4.68
N ILE A 179 -13.41 13.65 -5.79
CA ILE A 179 -13.70 12.24 -6.10
C ILE A 179 -12.38 11.55 -6.45
N THR A 180 -11.97 10.58 -5.65
CA THR A 180 -10.78 9.78 -5.93
C THR A 180 -11.13 8.69 -6.94
N ILE A 181 -10.56 8.73 -8.15
CA ILE A 181 -10.69 7.63 -9.11
C ILE A 181 -9.74 6.51 -8.69
N THR A 182 -10.33 5.39 -8.23
CA THR A 182 -9.55 4.24 -7.75
C THR A 182 -8.85 3.55 -8.90
N VAL A 183 -7.52 3.57 -8.91
CA VAL A 183 -6.73 2.74 -9.81
C VAL A 183 -6.71 1.30 -9.27
N ILE A 184 -7.02 0.33 -10.12
CA ILE A 184 -7.08 -1.10 -9.77
C ILE A 184 -5.73 -1.56 -9.20
N GLN A 185 -5.72 -2.01 -7.95
CA GLN A 185 -4.53 -2.55 -7.29
C GLN A 185 -4.14 -3.90 -7.90
N GLY A 186 -2.85 -4.07 -8.24
CA GLY A 186 -2.30 -5.36 -8.67
C GLY A 186 -2.29 -6.39 -7.53
N GLN A 187 -2.42 -7.69 -7.86
CA GLN A 187 -2.47 -8.80 -6.88
C GLN A 187 -1.30 -8.80 -5.87
N GLY A 188 -0.13 -8.26 -6.21
CA GLY A 188 1.03 -8.20 -5.32
C GLY A 188 0.97 -7.11 -4.24
N THR A 189 0.10 -6.11 -4.39
CA THR A 189 -0.06 -5.00 -3.44
C THR A 189 -0.93 -5.38 -2.23
N ALA A 190 -1.89 -6.29 -2.43
CA ALA A 190 -2.87 -6.70 -1.41
C ALA A 190 -2.26 -7.12 -0.05
N LEU A 191 -1.05 -7.68 -0.05
CA LEU A 191 -0.37 -8.12 1.17
C LEU A 191 0.10 -6.95 2.07
N TYR A 192 0.24 -5.75 1.51
CA TYR A 192 0.69 -4.54 2.22
C TYR A 192 -0.45 -3.53 2.41
N THR A 193 -1.63 -3.82 1.87
CA THR A 193 -2.79 -2.94 1.88
C THR A 193 -3.59 -3.14 3.17
N PRO A 194 -3.85 -2.07 3.95
CA PRO A 194 -4.69 -2.16 5.13
C PRO A 194 -6.17 -2.34 4.77
N ILE A 195 -6.96 -2.80 5.74
CA ILE A 195 -8.34 -3.24 5.49
C ILE A 195 -9.27 -2.10 5.03
N GLU A 196 -9.05 -0.88 5.51
CA GLU A 196 -9.83 0.30 5.14
C GLU A 196 -9.69 0.71 3.67
N GLN A 197 -8.64 0.25 2.98
CA GLN A 197 -8.45 0.52 1.54
C GLN A 197 -9.22 -0.45 0.63
N TYR A 198 -9.94 -1.43 1.19
CA TYR A 198 -10.78 -2.36 0.41
C TYR A 198 -12.25 -1.94 0.35
N GLY A 199 -12.66 -0.91 1.08
CA GLY A 199 -14.02 -0.38 1.08
C GLY A 199 -14.30 0.56 -0.10
N ALA A 200 -15.58 0.72 -0.45
CA ALA A 200 -16.01 1.72 -1.44
C ALA A 200 -15.93 3.16 -0.89
N ASP A 201 -15.79 3.30 0.41
CA ASP A 201 -15.73 4.59 1.11
C ASP A 201 -14.26 4.95 1.41
N GLU A 202 -13.57 5.47 0.41
CA GLU A 202 -12.17 5.91 0.51
C GLU A 202 -11.98 7.16 1.39
N ALA A 203 -13.07 7.77 1.86
CA ALA A 203 -13.04 8.96 2.70
C ALA A 203 -12.24 8.75 4.00
N HIS A 204 -12.10 7.52 4.45
CA HIS A 204 -11.43 7.17 5.72
C HIS A 204 -9.95 6.80 5.61
N THR A 205 -9.34 6.86 4.40
CA THR A 205 -7.90 6.57 4.25
C THR A 205 -7.07 7.78 4.61
N ASP A 206 -6.26 7.69 5.65
CA ASP A 206 -5.34 8.73 6.13
C ASP A 206 -3.87 8.22 6.21
N ALA A 207 -2.98 9.00 6.83
CA ALA A 207 -1.56 8.69 7.00
C ALA A 207 -1.30 7.32 7.68
N ARG A 208 -2.25 6.81 8.45
CA ARG A 208 -2.14 5.51 9.14
C ARG A 208 -2.20 4.32 8.18
N ALA A 209 -2.70 4.51 6.95
CA ALA A 209 -2.60 3.51 5.90
C ALA A 209 -1.14 3.29 5.47
N ASP A 210 -0.36 4.35 5.32
CA ASP A 210 1.08 4.25 5.03
C ASP A 210 1.86 3.64 6.20
N ILE A 211 1.45 3.90 7.45
CA ILE A 211 2.05 3.27 8.63
C ILE A 211 1.85 1.76 8.62
N TYR A 212 0.63 1.28 8.29
CA TYR A 212 0.37 -0.14 8.13
C TYR A 212 1.26 -0.77 7.05
N ALA A 213 1.30 -0.15 5.87
CA ALA A 213 2.09 -0.64 4.74
C ALA A 213 3.60 -0.62 5.04
N PHE A 214 4.08 0.34 5.83
CA PHE A 214 5.44 0.39 6.34
C PHE A 214 5.72 -0.78 7.28
N GLY A 215 4.86 -1.03 8.27
CA GLY A 215 4.97 -2.21 9.15
C GLY A 215 4.98 -3.52 8.37
N ALA A 216 4.06 -3.68 7.39
CA ALA A 216 3.99 -4.84 6.51
C ALA A 216 5.26 -5.02 5.66
N THR A 217 5.85 -3.91 5.22
CA THR A 217 7.14 -3.91 4.52
C THR A 217 8.27 -4.38 5.43
N LEU A 218 8.39 -3.83 6.63
CA LEU A 218 9.40 -4.27 7.62
C LEU A 218 9.24 -5.74 7.99
N TYR A 219 8.00 -6.20 8.18
CA TYR A 219 7.72 -7.62 8.41
C TYR A 219 8.35 -8.48 7.32
N HIS A 220 8.08 -8.18 6.04
CA HIS A 220 8.60 -8.95 4.92
C HIS A 220 10.15 -8.89 4.84
N LEU A 221 10.73 -7.71 5.01
CA LEU A 221 12.19 -7.54 4.94
C LEU A 221 12.93 -8.34 6.00
N LEU A 222 12.39 -8.43 7.21
CA LEU A 222 13.04 -9.03 8.37
C LEU A 222 12.71 -10.51 8.57
N THR A 223 11.62 -11.01 7.94
CA THR A 223 11.21 -12.42 8.06
C THR A 223 11.44 -13.24 6.80
N ASN A 224 11.75 -12.60 5.66
CA ASN A 224 11.73 -13.20 4.31
C ASN A 224 10.36 -13.76 3.88
N GLU A 225 9.31 -13.56 4.67
CA GLU A 225 7.96 -14.00 4.39
C GLU A 225 7.03 -12.80 4.25
N PRO A 226 6.24 -12.71 3.18
CA PRO A 226 5.27 -11.63 3.06
C PRO A 226 4.21 -11.75 4.16
N PRO A 227 3.67 -10.63 4.65
CA PRO A 227 2.62 -10.67 5.65
C PRO A 227 1.33 -11.29 5.09
N VAL A 228 0.46 -11.72 5.99
CA VAL A 228 -0.87 -12.21 5.63
C VAL A 228 -1.76 -11.04 5.24
N ASP A 229 -2.55 -11.17 4.17
CA ASP A 229 -3.55 -10.19 3.71
C ASP A 229 -4.47 -9.73 4.86
N ALA A 230 -4.74 -8.43 4.97
CA ALA A 230 -5.52 -7.84 6.05
C ALA A 230 -6.94 -8.42 6.17
N ARG A 231 -7.59 -8.76 5.05
CA ARG A 231 -8.93 -9.39 5.04
C ARG A 231 -8.89 -10.80 5.63
N LYS A 232 -7.84 -11.58 5.31
CA LYS A 232 -7.64 -12.90 5.91
C LYS A 232 -7.37 -12.78 7.40
N ARG A 233 -6.57 -11.79 7.83
CA ARG A 233 -6.30 -11.52 9.24
C ARG A 233 -7.57 -11.09 9.99
N PHE A 234 -8.44 -10.32 9.34
CA PHE A 234 -9.73 -9.93 9.92
C PHE A 234 -10.62 -11.15 10.23
N LEU A 235 -10.65 -12.12 9.32
CA LEU A 235 -11.40 -13.38 9.50
C LEU A 235 -10.70 -14.37 10.45
N GLN A 236 -9.37 -14.33 10.50
CA GLN A 236 -8.51 -15.24 11.26
C GLN A 236 -7.39 -14.45 11.94
N PRO A 237 -7.64 -13.78 13.08
CA PRO A 237 -6.66 -12.91 13.74
C PRO A 237 -5.32 -13.59 14.07
N SER A 238 -5.32 -14.89 14.37
CA SER A 238 -4.13 -15.68 14.67
C SER A 238 -3.31 -16.07 13.43
N SER A 239 -3.72 -15.67 12.23
CA SER A 239 -3.03 -16.05 10.99
C SER A 239 -1.70 -15.30 10.78
N LEU A 240 -1.52 -14.13 11.37
CA LEU A 240 -0.24 -13.41 11.35
C LEU A 240 0.65 -13.93 12.49
N LYS A 241 1.76 -14.55 12.12
CA LYS A 241 2.77 -14.99 13.08
C LYS A 241 3.66 -13.83 13.51
N PRO A 242 4.08 -13.73 14.78
CA PRO A 242 5.08 -12.75 15.20
C PRO A 242 6.38 -12.87 14.39
N PRO A 243 7.05 -11.75 14.05
CA PRO A 243 8.28 -11.78 13.28
C PRO A 243 9.39 -12.69 13.86
N ARG A 244 9.52 -12.75 15.18
CA ARG A 244 10.53 -13.56 15.88
C ARG A 244 10.25 -15.07 15.81
N GLU A 245 9.08 -15.52 15.42
CA GLU A 245 8.86 -16.93 15.08
C GLU A 245 9.64 -17.35 13.82
N PHE A 246 9.86 -16.44 12.87
CA PHE A 246 10.65 -16.68 11.66
C PHE A 246 12.12 -16.35 11.86
N ASN A 247 12.39 -15.21 12.50
CA ASN A 247 13.74 -14.70 12.76
C ASN A 247 13.93 -14.39 14.25
N PRO A 248 14.32 -15.38 15.06
CA PRO A 248 14.50 -15.23 16.51
C PRO A 248 15.57 -14.20 16.93
N SER A 249 16.45 -13.77 16.00
CA SER A 249 17.51 -12.80 16.29
C SER A 249 17.00 -11.35 16.35
N LEU A 250 15.75 -11.09 15.93
CA LEU A 250 15.19 -9.75 15.93
C LEU A 250 15.03 -9.19 17.34
N ASN A 251 15.26 -7.88 17.45
CA ASN A 251 14.99 -7.15 18.67
C ASN A 251 13.49 -7.17 18.99
N GLU A 252 13.14 -7.34 20.25
CA GLU A 252 11.74 -7.35 20.71
C GLU A 252 11.01 -6.04 20.38
N ARG A 253 11.70 -4.91 20.49
CA ARG A 253 11.15 -3.60 20.13
C ARG A 253 10.78 -3.53 18.65
N THR A 254 11.62 -4.05 17.77
CA THR A 254 11.36 -4.08 16.32
C THR A 254 10.13 -4.94 16.02
N GLU A 255 10.01 -6.11 16.64
CA GLU A 255 8.82 -6.96 16.52
C GLU A 255 7.57 -6.21 16.98
N GLN A 256 7.60 -5.60 18.17
CA GLN A 256 6.47 -4.87 18.71
C GLN A 256 6.08 -3.65 17.85
N ALA A 257 7.06 -2.91 17.33
CA ALA A 257 6.82 -1.80 16.42
C ALA A 257 6.10 -2.26 15.14
N ILE A 258 6.56 -3.37 14.55
CA ILE A 258 5.95 -3.95 13.36
C ILE A 258 4.50 -4.36 13.64
N LEU A 259 4.26 -5.09 14.74
CA LEU A 259 2.92 -5.55 15.09
C LEU A 259 1.98 -4.39 15.41
N TRP A 260 2.47 -3.33 16.06
CA TRP A 260 1.70 -2.12 16.33
C TRP A 260 1.31 -1.37 15.05
N ALA A 261 2.27 -1.14 14.15
CA ALA A 261 1.98 -0.53 12.85
C ALA A 261 0.97 -1.35 12.04
N MET A 262 1.01 -2.67 12.14
CA MET A 262 0.13 -3.60 11.44
C MET A 262 -1.18 -3.91 12.17
N ALA A 263 -1.58 -3.17 13.21
CA ALA A 263 -2.90 -3.31 13.82
C ALA A 263 -4.01 -3.18 12.75
N LEU A 264 -5.06 -4.01 12.85
CA LEU A 264 -6.11 -4.04 11.81
C LEU A 264 -6.94 -2.76 11.82
N HIS A 265 -7.33 -2.28 13.01
CA HIS A 265 -8.07 -1.02 13.12
C HIS A 265 -7.10 0.17 13.05
N PRO A 266 -7.37 1.21 12.25
CA PRO A 266 -6.50 2.38 12.16
C PRO A 266 -6.23 3.07 13.51
N ASP A 267 -7.23 3.13 14.41
CA ASP A 267 -7.09 3.79 15.72
C ASP A 267 -6.18 3.04 16.69
N ASP A 268 -5.91 1.75 16.43
CA ASP A 268 -4.98 0.94 17.22
C ASP A 268 -3.52 1.09 16.73
N ARG A 269 -3.28 1.81 15.63
CA ARG A 269 -1.95 2.07 15.06
C ARG A 269 -1.33 3.34 15.66
N PRO A 270 -0.01 3.55 15.47
CA PRO A 270 0.57 4.88 15.68
C PRO A 270 -0.20 5.94 14.91
N ASN A 271 -0.50 7.08 15.55
CA ASN A 271 -1.27 8.16 14.94
C ASN A 271 -0.46 9.00 13.91
N SER A 272 0.87 8.86 13.91
CA SER A 272 1.75 9.52 12.95
C SER A 272 3.05 8.73 12.74
N ILE A 273 3.74 9.02 11.62
CA ILE A 273 5.08 8.47 11.36
C ILE A 273 6.08 8.89 12.45
N SER A 274 5.97 10.11 12.98
CA SER A 274 6.86 10.58 14.05
C SER A 274 6.72 9.73 15.31
N VAL A 275 5.49 9.43 15.73
CA VAL A 275 5.23 8.55 16.90
C VAL A 275 5.72 7.13 16.62
N PHE A 276 5.50 6.60 15.43
CA PHE A 276 6.01 5.30 15.03
C PHE A 276 7.53 5.24 15.06
N SER A 277 8.20 6.27 14.51
CA SER A 277 9.67 6.39 14.45
C SER A 277 10.28 6.50 15.83
N GLU A 278 9.70 7.31 16.72
CA GLU A 278 10.16 7.46 18.10
C GLU A 278 10.11 6.11 18.84
N PHE A 279 9.08 5.32 18.60
CA PHE A 279 8.99 3.99 19.18
C PHE A 279 9.99 3.02 18.55
N LEU A 280 10.05 2.93 17.22
CA LEU A 280 10.90 1.98 16.50
C LEU A 280 12.38 2.22 16.75
N PHE A 281 12.85 3.47 16.72
CA PHE A 281 14.25 3.84 16.82
C PHE A 281 14.66 4.30 18.23
N GLY A 282 13.72 4.49 19.12
CA GLY A 282 13.97 4.97 20.48
C GLY A 282 14.73 3.97 21.35
N SER A 283 15.40 4.49 22.37
CA SER A 283 16.13 3.69 23.37
C SER A 283 15.36 3.53 24.70
N GLY A 284 14.20 4.18 24.85
CA GLY A 284 13.37 4.15 26.05
C GLY A 284 12.73 2.77 26.32
N LYS A 285 12.12 2.59 27.51
CA LYS A 285 11.33 1.39 27.81
C LYS A 285 10.13 1.30 26.88
N ILE A 286 9.82 0.08 26.44
CA ILE A 286 8.63 -0.20 25.65
C ILE A 286 7.39 0.15 26.48
N PRO A 287 6.47 1.01 26.01
CA PRO A 287 5.25 1.30 26.73
C PRO A 287 4.42 0.03 26.93
N SER A 288 4.02 -0.24 28.18
CA SER A 288 3.26 -1.44 28.54
C SER A 288 1.85 -1.53 27.92
N GLN A 289 1.38 -0.49 27.26
CA GLN A 289 0.07 -0.44 26.60
C GLN A 289 0.03 -1.07 25.20
N ILE A 290 1.18 -1.48 24.62
CA ILE A 290 1.23 -2.16 23.31
C ILE A 290 0.96 -3.66 23.43
N HIS A 291 0.68 -4.16 24.64
CA HIS A 291 0.26 -5.54 24.82
C HIS A 291 -1.14 -5.73 24.22
N SER A 292 -1.12 -6.28 23.02
CA SER A 292 -2.19 -7.11 22.44
C SER A 292 -3.61 -6.67 22.83
N THR A 293 -4.17 -5.70 22.13
CA THR A 293 -5.57 -5.82 21.78
C THR A 293 -5.73 -6.93 20.73
N THR A 294 -5.33 -8.15 21.10
CA THR A 294 -6.07 -9.31 20.66
C THR A 294 -7.35 -9.29 21.51
N THR A 295 -8.13 -8.24 21.40
CA THR A 295 -9.56 -8.39 21.64
C THR A 295 -9.97 -9.36 20.54
N ALA A 296 -9.96 -10.67 20.90
CA ALA A 296 -10.94 -11.54 20.32
C ALA A 296 -12.19 -10.65 20.28
N PHE A 297 -12.69 -10.33 19.08
CA PHE A 297 -14.04 -9.82 18.96
C PHE A 297 -14.85 -10.83 19.75
N ASP A 298 -15.27 -10.44 20.93
CA ASP A 298 -16.36 -11.10 21.62
C ASP A 298 -17.52 -10.91 20.67
N ILE A 299 -17.60 -11.82 19.70
CA ILE A 299 -18.83 -11.98 18.94
C ILE A 299 -19.82 -12.22 20.08
N PRO A 300 -20.73 -11.26 20.37
CA PRO A 300 -21.74 -11.50 21.37
C PRO A 300 -22.31 -12.85 20.95
N GLN A 301 -22.06 -13.86 21.74
CA GLN A 301 -22.70 -15.16 21.53
C GLN A 301 -24.16 -14.79 21.44
N LEU A 302 -24.67 -14.68 20.21
CA LEU A 302 -26.11 -14.59 19.97
C LEU A 302 -26.66 -15.86 20.61
N ASN A 303 -26.98 -15.73 21.87
CA ASN A 303 -27.60 -16.76 22.63
C ASN A 303 -29.06 -16.77 22.17
N ILE A 304 -29.25 -17.18 20.89
CA ILE A 304 -30.52 -17.26 20.17
C ILE A 304 -31.49 -18.14 20.96
N PHE A 305 -30.98 -18.91 21.94
CA PHE A 305 -31.74 -19.82 22.76
C PHE A 305 -31.60 -19.53 24.26
N GLY A 306 -31.24 -18.31 24.63
CA GLY A 306 -31.02 -17.95 26.05
C GLY A 306 -32.32 -17.82 26.86
N ASN A 307 -33.46 -17.77 26.23
CA ASN A 307 -34.75 -17.63 26.89
C ASN A 307 -35.65 -18.81 26.53
N SER A 308 -36.22 -19.47 27.52
CA SER A 308 -37.20 -20.59 27.33
C SER A 308 -38.36 -20.20 26.39
N ALA A 309 -38.71 -18.91 26.34
CA ALA A 309 -39.72 -18.37 25.42
C ALA A 309 -39.30 -18.48 23.95
N ASP A 310 -38.03 -18.27 23.62
CA ASP A 310 -37.53 -18.31 22.25
C ASP A 310 -37.48 -19.74 21.70
N ILE A 311 -37.19 -20.72 22.57
CA ILE A 311 -37.25 -22.15 22.23
C ILE A 311 -38.68 -22.57 21.96
N ILE A 312 -39.65 -22.12 22.76
CA ILE A 312 -41.05 -22.41 22.56
C ILE A 312 -41.54 -21.80 21.25
N LEU A 313 -41.16 -20.56 20.96
CA LEU A 313 -41.52 -19.86 19.70
C LEU A 313 -40.97 -20.59 18.45
N LEU A 314 -39.73 -21.10 18.53
CA LEU A 314 -39.14 -21.91 17.49
C LEU A 314 -39.91 -23.19 17.22
N TRP A 315 -40.29 -23.92 18.30
CA TRP A 315 -41.06 -25.15 18.15
C TRP A 315 -42.48 -24.91 17.66
N VAL A 316 -43.10 -23.77 18.01
CA VAL A 316 -44.41 -23.37 17.50
C VAL A 316 -44.32 -23.03 16.00
N THR A 317 -43.28 -22.29 15.56
CA THR A 317 -43.09 -21.96 14.13
C THR A 317 -42.77 -23.18 13.29
N VAL A 318 -41.98 -24.13 13.80
CA VAL A 318 -41.69 -25.41 13.12
C VAL A 318 -42.99 -26.26 13.03
N GLY A 319 -43.78 -26.28 14.08
CA GLY A 319 -45.07 -27.00 14.09
C GLY A 319 -46.09 -26.42 13.10
N LEU A 320 -46.18 -25.10 12.97
CA LEU A 320 -47.02 -24.41 11.99
C LEU A 320 -46.59 -24.65 10.56
N LEU A 321 -45.26 -24.68 10.30
CA LEU A 321 -44.70 -25.00 8.98
C LEU A 321 -45.01 -26.45 8.61
N LEU A 322 -44.91 -27.41 9.52
CA LEU A 322 -45.26 -28.81 9.24
C LEU A 322 -46.75 -28.98 8.95
N LEU A 323 -47.62 -28.31 9.70
CA LEU A 323 -49.07 -28.31 9.46
C LEU A 323 -49.42 -27.68 8.09
N SER A 324 -48.77 -26.59 7.72
CA SER A 324 -48.93 -25.96 6.42
C SER A 324 -48.48 -26.90 5.26
N LEU A 325 -47.38 -27.62 5.47
CA LEU A 325 -46.87 -28.58 4.47
C LEU A 325 -47.83 -29.78 4.31
N ILE A 326 -48.38 -30.30 5.41
CA ILE A 326 -49.37 -31.38 5.36
C ILE A 326 -50.65 -30.91 4.68
N ALA A 327 -51.15 -29.71 4.99
CA ALA A 327 -52.31 -29.14 4.34
C ALA A 327 -52.12 -28.93 2.82
N SER A 328 -50.90 -28.60 2.40
CA SER A 328 -50.56 -28.44 0.99
C SER A 328 -50.42 -29.76 0.22
N LEU A 329 -50.19 -30.89 0.91
CA LEU A 329 -50.09 -32.22 0.31
C LEU A 329 -51.44 -32.94 0.23
N THR A 330 -52.50 -32.42 0.90
CA THR A 330 -53.85 -32.99 0.93
C THR A 330 -54.84 -32.25 0.02
N HIS A 331 -54.39 -31.25 -0.68
CA HIS A 331 -55.06 -30.58 -1.78
C HIS A 331 -54.28 -30.82 -3.11
#